data_e957e8de0eacbd7b093edcd53e2329aa
#
_entry.id   e957e8de0eacbd7b093edcd53e2329aa
#
_cell.length_a   1.000
_cell.length_b   1.000
_cell.length_c   1.000
_cell.angle_alpha   90.00
_cell.angle_beta   90.00
_cell.angle_gamma   90.00
#
_symmetry.space_group_name_H-M   'P 1'
#
loop_
_entity.id
_entity.type
_entity.pdbx_description
1 polymer ?
#
loop_
_entity_poly.entity_id
_entity_poly.type
_entity_poly.pdbx_seq_one_letter_code
_entity_poly.pdbx_strand_id
1 'polypeptide(L)'
;MTAPEKGHKTYTVRLPNALPVGIIASIILAFASFSGGATRNRGGFLEALNVGFLAYGHGRNVGMVLYWVGLFGLVAAWILAGRQVINPQLKNPQHNVGLRSIRIMLSAWIAPLLFAAPLASRDVYSYLMQGAMVRDGFDPYTEGAAVNPGPFLLEVSHDWRNTTTPYGPLHLWMAEAVTRVVGDNVAAGIIIYKAISLLGFAVIAWAIVHLTRALGGDPALALWLGVANPVVVLHLVAGMHNESVMVALVSLGLLAAVKKRFHIGLLLIGVAVALKATAIFAAPFVVWMMVLHYAPGSASRGRQLGAFVLSGIVALAEVGLAVAAITWASGSSWGWLSQISGNSKVVNPLAGPTFAADVMIPLIQIFSPDTTYNGVLNVLRTISMVLMLIGL
;
A
#
# COMPACT_ATOMS: atom_id res chain seq x y z
N MET A 1 -0.14 -32.99 53.21
CA MET A 1 0.60 -32.29 52.12
C MET A 1 -0.42 -31.84 51.10
N THR A 2 -0.89 -30.59 51.23
CA THR A 2 -1.83 -29.97 50.29
C THR A 2 -1.03 -29.36 49.14
N ALA A 3 -1.35 -29.74 47.91
CA ALA A 3 -0.73 -29.20 46.68
C ALA A 3 -1.00 -27.70 46.60
N PRO A 4 -0.01 -26.89 46.12
CA PRO A 4 -0.25 -25.45 45.96
C PRO A 4 -1.20 -25.20 44.81
N GLU A 5 -2.29 -24.50 45.09
CA GLU A 5 -3.23 -23.93 44.11
C GLU A 5 -2.47 -23.08 43.07
N LYS A 6 -2.46 -23.52 41.84
CA LYS A 6 -1.97 -22.70 40.70
C LYS A 6 -2.94 -21.55 40.50
N GLY A 7 -2.69 -20.43 41.18
CA GLY A 7 -3.41 -19.20 40.95
C GLY A 7 -3.36 -18.82 39.45
N HIS A 8 -4.49 -18.87 38.76
CA HIS A 8 -4.65 -18.31 37.42
C HIS A 8 -4.40 -16.80 37.50
N LYS A 9 -3.20 -16.38 37.13
CA LYS A 9 -2.92 -14.95 36.92
C LYS A 9 -3.76 -14.48 35.74
N THR A 10 -4.90 -13.90 36.02
CA THR A 10 -5.71 -13.15 35.00
C THR A 10 -4.94 -11.92 34.63
N TYR A 11 -4.23 -11.99 33.47
CA TYR A 11 -3.58 -10.82 32.87
C TYR A 11 -4.66 -9.93 32.30
N THR A 12 -4.97 -8.83 32.95
CA THR A 12 -5.83 -7.77 32.39
C THR A 12 -5.12 -7.10 31.23
N VAL A 13 -5.76 -7.15 30.04
CA VAL A 13 -5.24 -6.48 28.86
C VAL A 13 -5.48 -4.98 29.00
N ARG A 14 -4.42 -4.20 29.14
CA ARG A 14 -4.55 -2.74 29.19
C ARG A 14 -4.64 -2.18 27.76
N LEU A 15 -5.74 -1.51 27.45
CA LEU A 15 -5.95 -0.85 26.17
C LEU A 15 -5.30 0.55 26.17
N PRO A 16 -4.77 1.02 25.02
CA PRO A 16 -4.27 2.37 24.90
C PRO A 16 -5.35 3.42 25.16
N ASN A 17 -5.00 4.52 25.83
CA ASN A 17 -5.92 5.66 26.05
C ASN A 17 -6.37 6.29 24.73
N ALA A 18 -5.60 6.07 23.66
CA ALA A 18 -5.92 6.49 22.30
C ALA A 18 -7.06 5.70 21.62
N LEU A 19 -7.47 4.55 22.19
CA LEU A 19 -8.49 3.69 21.60
C LEU A 19 -9.78 4.44 21.24
N PRO A 20 -10.45 5.15 22.17
CA PRO A 20 -11.70 5.85 21.85
C PRO A 20 -11.51 7.00 20.86
N VAL A 21 -10.39 7.73 20.94
CA VAL A 21 -10.10 8.83 20.01
C VAL A 21 -10.00 8.32 18.57
N GLY A 22 -9.27 7.22 18.37
CA GLY A 22 -9.13 6.63 17.02
C GLY A 22 -10.43 6.00 16.51
N ILE A 23 -11.26 5.41 17.38
CA ILE A 23 -12.60 4.92 16.97
C ILE A 23 -13.47 6.08 16.49
N ILE A 24 -13.55 7.16 17.26
CA ILE A 24 -14.34 8.35 16.87
C ILE A 24 -13.81 8.93 15.56
N ALA A 25 -12.48 9.07 15.43
CA ALA A 25 -11.86 9.56 14.20
C ALA A 25 -12.19 8.67 12.99
N SER A 26 -12.14 7.36 13.14
CA SER A 26 -12.49 6.40 12.08
C SER A 26 -13.97 6.43 11.72
N ILE A 27 -14.86 6.64 12.70
CA ILE A 27 -16.30 6.85 12.45
C ILE A 27 -16.52 8.14 11.65
N ILE A 28 -15.88 9.25 12.04
CA ILE A 28 -15.95 10.52 11.31
C ILE A 28 -15.46 10.33 9.86
N LEU A 29 -14.33 9.63 9.66
CA LEU A 29 -13.80 9.32 8.33
C LEU A 29 -14.76 8.45 7.51
N ALA A 30 -15.39 7.45 8.13
CA ALA A 30 -16.36 6.59 7.45
C ALA A 30 -17.57 7.40 6.96
N PHE A 31 -18.14 8.30 7.76
CA PHE A 31 -19.20 9.20 7.33
C PHE A 31 -18.72 10.19 6.27
N ALA A 32 -17.57 10.82 6.47
CA ALA A 32 -17.00 11.78 5.53
C ALA A 32 -16.72 11.16 4.15
N SER A 33 -16.44 9.85 4.09
CA SER A 33 -16.16 9.16 2.84
C SER A 33 -17.27 9.24 1.80
N PHE A 34 -18.52 9.36 2.23
CA PHE A 34 -19.69 9.42 1.34
C PHE A 34 -19.90 10.80 0.70
N SER A 35 -19.34 11.85 1.27
CA SER A 35 -19.49 13.21 0.74
C SER A 35 -18.15 13.85 0.37
N GLY A 36 -17.12 13.71 1.21
CA GLY A 36 -15.78 14.25 0.99
C GLY A 36 -14.76 13.27 0.43
N GLY A 37 -15.09 11.97 0.31
CA GLY A 37 -14.23 10.93 -0.24
C GLY A 37 -14.38 10.74 -1.75
N ALA A 38 -13.85 9.64 -2.25
CA ALA A 38 -13.97 9.21 -3.64
C ALA A 38 -15.27 8.41 -3.85
N THR A 39 -16.39 8.98 -3.45
CA THR A 39 -17.72 8.37 -3.62
C THR A 39 -18.10 8.21 -5.09
N ARG A 40 -19.12 7.40 -5.37
CA ARG A 40 -19.61 7.18 -6.74
C ARG A 40 -20.16 8.49 -7.34
N ASN A 41 -19.91 8.67 -8.62
CA ASN A 41 -20.44 9.82 -9.38
C ASN A 41 -21.93 9.63 -9.70
N ARG A 42 -22.38 8.39 -9.90
CA ARG A 42 -23.79 8.04 -10.19
C ARG A 42 -24.20 6.80 -9.45
N GLY A 43 -25.42 6.84 -8.93
CA GLY A 43 -25.92 5.78 -8.06
C GLY A 43 -25.14 5.72 -6.76
N GLY A 44 -25.40 4.74 -5.93
CA GLY A 44 -24.69 4.54 -4.68
C GLY A 44 -25.53 4.84 -3.46
N PHE A 45 -24.89 4.79 -2.30
CA PHE A 45 -25.57 4.80 -1.01
C PHE A 45 -26.37 6.09 -0.75
N LEU A 46 -25.78 7.25 -1.09
CA LEU A 46 -26.45 8.55 -0.87
C LEU A 46 -27.68 8.72 -1.77
N GLU A 47 -27.61 8.27 -3.03
CA GLU A 47 -28.77 8.33 -3.92
C GLU A 47 -29.87 7.34 -3.48
N ALA A 48 -29.48 6.13 -3.07
CA ALA A 48 -30.42 5.13 -2.55
C ALA A 48 -31.18 5.62 -1.31
N LEU A 49 -30.58 6.50 -0.50
CA LEU A 49 -31.20 7.14 0.65
C LEU A 49 -31.90 8.48 0.32
N ASN A 50 -31.92 8.91 -0.95
CA ASN A 50 -32.41 10.25 -1.37
C ASN A 50 -31.69 11.42 -0.71
N VAL A 51 -30.44 11.25 -0.32
CA VAL A 51 -29.59 12.30 0.28
C VAL A 51 -28.37 12.63 -0.59
N GLY A 52 -28.47 12.41 -1.91
CA GLY A 52 -27.41 12.67 -2.88
C GLY A 52 -26.85 14.09 -2.85
N PHE A 53 -27.67 15.07 -2.38
CA PHE A 53 -27.22 16.47 -2.21
C PHE A 53 -26.00 16.61 -1.27
N LEU A 54 -25.75 15.64 -0.39
CA LEU A 54 -24.58 15.66 0.50
C LEU A 54 -23.25 15.47 -0.25
N ALA A 55 -23.28 14.93 -1.47
CA ALA A 55 -22.09 14.76 -2.30
C ALA A 55 -21.71 16.02 -3.11
N TYR A 56 -22.53 17.08 -3.06
CA TYR A 56 -22.37 18.30 -3.87
C TYR A 56 -22.40 19.57 -3.01
N GLY A 57 -21.85 20.65 -3.54
CA GLY A 57 -21.93 21.99 -2.94
C GLY A 57 -21.53 22.02 -1.47
N HIS A 58 -22.39 22.56 -0.62
CA HIS A 58 -22.13 22.69 0.82
C HIS A 58 -22.00 21.32 1.52
N GLY A 59 -22.75 20.31 1.11
CA GLY A 59 -22.65 18.95 1.66
C GLY A 59 -21.24 18.40 1.47
N ARG A 60 -20.66 18.53 0.26
CA ARG A 60 -19.29 18.14 -0.02
C ARG A 60 -18.28 18.92 0.82
N ASN A 61 -18.45 20.23 1.01
CA ASN A 61 -17.55 21.04 1.82
C ASN A 61 -17.55 20.56 3.29
N VAL A 62 -18.73 20.27 3.85
CA VAL A 62 -18.85 19.69 5.21
C VAL A 62 -18.15 18.31 5.26
N GLY A 63 -18.36 17.46 4.26
CA GLY A 63 -17.66 16.18 4.15
C GLY A 63 -16.14 16.32 4.11
N MET A 64 -15.61 17.32 3.39
CA MET A 64 -14.17 17.61 3.37
C MET A 64 -13.64 18.08 4.72
N VAL A 65 -14.39 18.93 5.43
CA VAL A 65 -14.02 19.33 6.80
C VAL A 65 -14.00 18.12 7.73
N LEU A 66 -15.03 17.27 7.70
CA LEU A 66 -15.09 16.06 8.50
C LEU A 66 -13.95 15.09 8.13
N TYR A 67 -13.59 14.99 6.86
CA TYR A 67 -12.44 14.20 6.43
C TYR A 67 -11.14 14.65 7.11
N TRP A 68 -10.86 15.96 7.10
CA TRP A 68 -9.66 16.50 7.75
C TRP A 68 -9.71 16.36 9.27
N VAL A 69 -10.85 16.57 9.89
CA VAL A 69 -11.04 16.35 11.34
C VAL A 69 -10.78 14.90 11.69
N GLY A 70 -11.34 13.96 10.95
CA GLY A 70 -11.11 12.54 11.15
C GLY A 70 -9.65 12.14 10.90
N LEU A 71 -9.01 12.67 9.86
CA LEU A 71 -7.61 12.41 9.56
C LEU A 71 -6.68 12.89 10.70
N PHE A 72 -6.81 14.15 11.11
CA PHE A 72 -6.01 14.68 12.21
C PHE A 72 -6.33 13.99 13.54
N GLY A 73 -7.58 13.60 13.77
CA GLY A 73 -7.99 12.82 14.92
C GLY A 73 -7.32 11.43 14.96
N LEU A 74 -7.23 10.75 13.82
CA LEU A 74 -6.57 9.46 13.72
C LEU A 74 -5.05 9.58 13.89
N VAL A 75 -4.43 10.63 13.33
CA VAL A 75 -3.00 10.93 13.55
C VAL A 75 -2.73 11.23 15.03
N ALA A 76 -3.56 12.04 15.67
CA ALA A 76 -3.45 12.33 17.11
C ALA A 76 -3.57 11.05 17.94
N ALA A 77 -4.55 10.18 17.62
CA ALA A 77 -4.72 8.89 18.27
C ALA A 77 -3.47 8.00 18.12
N TRP A 78 -2.88 7.96 16.91
CA TRP A 78 -1.67 7.20 16.66
C TRP A 78 -0.48 7.71 17.47
N ILE A 79 -0.28 9.04 17.55
CA ILE A 79 0.76 9.67 18.37
C ILE A 79 0.55 9.36 19.86
N LEU A 80 -0.69 9.48 20.36
CA LEU A 80 -1.03 9.16 21.75
C LEU A 80 -0.77 7.69 22.09
N ALA A 81 -1.10 6.76 21.19
CA ALA A 81 -0.77 5.35 21.33
C ALA A 81 0.75 5.13 21.37
N GLY A 82 1.49 5.82 20.51
CA GLY A 82 2.95 5.73 20.45
C GLY A 82 3.64 6.13 21.74
N ARG A 83 3.15 7.19 22.40
CA ARG A 83 3.67 7.60 23.71
C ARG A 83 3.59 6.49 24.75
N GLN A 84 2.55 5.65 24.68
CA GLN A 84 2.38 4.52 25.60
C GLN A 84 3.21 3.28 25.19
N VAL A 85 3.49 3.10 23.89
CA VAL A 85 4.32 2.01 23.39
C VAL A 85 5.81 2.27 23.59
N ILE A 86 6.24 3.52 23.41
CA ILE A 86 7.67 3.91 23.40
C ILE A 86 8.18 4.24 24.81
N ASN A 87 7.32 4.69 25.74
CA ASN A 87 7.76 5.23 27.03
C ASN A 87 8.40 4.15 27.93
N PRO A 88 9.71 4.25 28.24
CA PRO A 88 10.43 3.27 29.05
C PRO A 88 9.94 3.22 30.53
N GLN A 89 9.42 4.33 31.05
CA GLN A 89 8.92 4.42 32.44
C GLN A 89 7.60 3.65 32.62
N LEU A 90 6.87 3.41 31.54
CA LEU A 90 5.66 2.58 31.52
C LEU A 90 5.96 1.10 31.27
N LYS A 91 7.23 0.70 31.19
CA LYS A 91 7.67 -0.70 31.04
C LYS A 91 7.48 -1.55 32.29
N ASN A 92 6.80 -1.04 33.32
CA ASN A 92 6.31 -1.90 34.40
C ASN A 92 5.38 -2.95 33.78
N PRO A 93 5.59 -4.27 34.05
CA PRO A 93 4.78 -5.35 33.46
C PRO A 93 3.28 -5.19 33.65
N GLN A 94 2.86 -4.46 34.68
CA GLN A 94 1.46 -4.15 34.98
C GLN A 94 0.89 -2.98 34.16
N HIS A 95 1.73 -2.20 33.47
CA HIS A 95 1.33 -0.98 32.75
C HIS A 95 1.64 -1.01 31.23
N ASN A 96 2.18 -2.11 30.71
CA ASN A 96 2.63 -2.18 29.32
C ASN A 96 1.46 -2.36 28.34
N VAL A 97 1.39 -1.49 27.34
CA VAL A 97 0.56 -1.67 26.14
C VAL A 97 1.26 -2.70 25.24
N GLY A 98 0.90 -3.96 25.40
CA GLY A 98 1.52 -5.06 24.65
C GLY A 98 0.92 -5.28 23.27
N LEU A 99 1.47 -6.24 22.53
CA LEU A 99 1.03 -6.61 21.19
C LEU A 99 -0.49 -6.88 21.08
N ARG A 100 -1.09 -7.54 22.09
CA ARG A 100 -2.54 -7.81 22.12
C ARG A 100 -3.35 -6.51 22.18
N SER A 101 -2.91 -5.54 22.96
CA SER A 101 -3.55 -4.23 23.09
C SER A 101 -3.52 -3.45 21.76
N ILE A 102 -2.37 -3.46 21.08
CA ILE A 102 -2.22 -2.81 19.77
C ILE A 102 -3.09 -3.50 18.72
N ARG A 103 -3.18 -4.82 18.72
CA ARG A 103 -4.08 -5.55 17.81
C ARG A 103 -5.55 -5.18 18.01
N ILE A 104 -6.01 -5.13 19.26
CA ILE A 104 -7.40 -4.74 19.59
C ILE A 104 -7.65 -3.31 19.15
N MET A 105 -6.73 -2.39 19.45
CA MET A 105 -6.81 -0.99 19.04
C MET A 105 -6.92 -0.86 17.52
N LEU A 106 -6.02 -1.50 16.79
CA LEU A 106 -5.98 -1.47 15.33
C LEU A 106 -7.28 -2.03 14.72
N SER A 107 -7.76 -3.18 15.22
CA SER A 107 -9.01 -3.77 14.76
C SER A 107 -10.21 -2.84 15.02
N ALA A 108 -10.24 -2.17 16.18
CA ALA A 108 -11.31 -1.24 16.54
C ALA A 108 -11.29 0.03 15.67
N TRP A 109 -10.10 0.50 15.27
CA TRP A 109 -9.98 1.65 14.35
C TRP A 109 -10.36 1.29 12.91
N ILE A 110 -10.09 0.04 12.48
CA ILE A 110 -10.45 -0.42 11.13
C ILE A 110 -11.95 -0.69 10.99
N ALA A 111 -12.61 -1.17 12.05
CA ALA A 111 -13.99 -1.61 11.97
C ALA A 111 -14.96 -0.57 11.36
N PRO A 112 -14.95 0.73 11.72
CA PRO A 112 -15.78 1.72 11.04
C PRO A 112 -15.39 1.93 9.56
N LEU A 113 -14.09 1.82 9.23
CA LEU A 113 -13.60 2.04 7.86
C LEU A 113 -14.01 0.91 6.89
N LEU A 114 -14.47 -0.24 7.38
CA LEU A 114 -15.03 -1.29 6.54
C LEU A 114 -16.30 -0.81 5.83
N PHE A 115 -17.05 0.07 6.44
CA PHE A 115 -18.27 0.66 5.89
C PHE A 115 -18.02 1.94 5.10
N ALA A 116 -16.79 2.46 5.08
CA ALA A 116 -16.44 3.64 4.33
C ALA A 116 -16.52 3.40 2.81
N ALA A 117 -17.01 4.38 2.06
CA ALA A 117 -16.78 4.47 0.61
C ALA A 117 -15.26 4.60 0.33
N PRO A 118 -14.79 4.41 -0.92
CA PRO A 118 -13.39 4.62 -1.26
C PRO A 118 -12.91 6.00 -0.78
N LEU A 119 -11.81 6.02 0.00
CA LEU A 119 -11.34 7.22 0.67
C LEU A 119 -10.02 7.69 0.04
N ALA A 120 -9.92 8.98 -0.21
CA ALA A 120 -8.73 9.69 -0.70
C ALA A 120 -8.25 9.32 -2.12
N SER A 121 -8.77 8.27 -2.76
CA SER A 121 -8.38 7.88 -4.12
C SER A 121 -9.53 7.23 -4.88
N ARG A 122 -9.55 7.44 -6.18
CA ARG A 122 -10.46 6.76 -7.12
C ARG A 122 -9.83 5.54 -7.80
N ASP A 123 -8.70 5.06 -7.33
CA ASP A 123 -7.95 3.98 -7.97
C ASP A 123 -8.74 2.68 -8.08
N VAL A 124 -9.54 2.33 -7.07
CA VAL A 124 -10.37 1.13 -7.10
C VAL A 124 -11.32 1.10 -8.30
N TYR A 125 -11.81 2.27 -8.73
CA TYR A 125 -12.65 2.35 -9.94
C TYR A 125 -11.82 2.13 -11.21
N SER A 126 -10.57 2.62 -11.23
CA SER A 126 -9.64 2.33 -12.32
C SER A 126 -9.29 0.85 -12.39
N TYR A 127 -9.12 0.18 -11.24
CA TYR A 127 -8.89 -1.26 -11.21
C TYR A 127 -10.08 -2.06 -11.78
N LEU A 128 -11.31 -1.71 -11.36
CA LEU A 128 -12.53 -2.32 -11.89
C LEU A 128 -12.65 -2.07 -13.39
N MET A 129 -12.37 -0.84 -13.85
CA MET A 129 -12.41 -0.49 -15.25
C MET A 129 -11.39 -1.28 -16.08
N GLN A 130 -10.15 -1.40 -15.61
CA GLN A 130 -9.10 -2.17 -16.27
C GLN A 130 -9.45 -3.66 -16.35
N GLY A 131 -10.08 -4.20 -15.29
CA GLY A 131 -10.61 -5.56 -15.31
C GLY A 131 -11.74 -5.76 -16.31
N ALA A 132 -12.66 -4.80 -16.44
CA ALA A 132 -13.72 -4.82 -17.44
C ALA A 132 -13.14 -4.72 -18.86
N MET A 133 -12.13 -3.89 -19.09
CA MET A 133 -11.45 -3.81 -20.39
C MET A 133 -10.89 -5.18 -20.80
N VAL A 134 -10.16 -5.87 -19.92
CA VAL A 134 -9.62 -7.22 -20.22
C VAL A 134 -10.75 -8.21 -20.46
N ARG A 135 -11.79 -8.22 -19.61
CA ARG A 135 -12.97 -9.08 -19.77
C ARG A 135 -13.65 -8.91 -21.14
N ASP A 136 -13.71 -7.67 -21.60
CA ASP A 136 -14.42 -7.27 -22.81
C ASP A 136 -13.52 -7.27 -24.07
N GLY A 137 -12.23 -7.70 -23.94
CA GLY A 137 -11.31 -7.93 -25.05
C GLY A 137 -10.42 -6.73 -25.42
N PHE A 138 -10.34 -5.70 -24.59
CA PHE A 138 -9.45 -4.56 -24.78
C PHE A 138 -8.12 -4.77 -24.03
N ASP A 139 -7.03 -4.18 -24.54
CA ASP A 139 -5.71 -4.23 -23.88
C ASP A 139 -5.42 -2.92 -23.11
N PRO A 140 -5.49 -2.91 -21.77
CA PRO A 140 -5.20 -1.73 -20.96
C PRO A 140 -3.75 -1.21 -21.05
N TYR A 141 -2.85 -1.95 -21.69
CA TYR A 141 -1.48 -1.49 -21.93
C TYR A 141 -1.33 -0.62 -23.18
N THR A 142 -2.26 -0.72 -24.11
CA THR A 142 -2.26 0.03 -25.36
C THR A 142 -3.41 1.02 -25.46
N GLU A 143 -4.49 0.79 -24.71
CA GLU A 143 -5.73 1.56 -24.76
C GLU A 143 -6.08 2.15 -23.40
N GLY A 144 -6.63 3.36 -23.41
CA GLY A 144 -7.18 3.99 -22.22
C GLY A 144 -8.61 3.55 -21.93
N ALA A 145 -9.09 3.77 -20.71
CA ALA A 145 -10.42 3.38 -20.24
C ALA A 145 -11.59 3.86 -21.13
N ALA A 146 -11.41 4.97 -21.86
CA ALA A 146 -12.47 5.59 -22.69
C ALA A 146 -12.94 4.70 -23.85
N VAL A 147 -12.17 3.68 -24.27
CA VAL A 147 -12.54 2.77 -25.37
C VAL A 147 -13.64 1.80 -24.98
N ASN A 148 -13.85 1.56 -23.67
CA ASN A 148 -14.85 0.64 -23.15
C ASN A 148 -15.91 1.39 -22.32
N PRO A 149 -16.91 2.03 -22.94
CA PRO A 149 -17.95 2.76 -22.23
C PRO A 149 -18.82 1.85 -21.38
N GLY A 150 -19.04 2.25 -20.12
CA GLY A 150 -19.85 1.46 -19.19
C GLY A 150 -19.92 2.08 -17.79
N PRO A 151 -20.55 1.41 -16.81
CA PRO A 151 -20.71 1.95 -15.47
C PRO A 151 -19.39 2.24 -14.77
N PHE A 152 -18.34 1.45 -15.01
CA PHE A 152 -17.04 1.67 -14.41
C PHE A 152 -16.35 2.91 -14.94
N LEU A 153 -16.45 3.21 -16.26
CA LEU A 153 -15.85 4.41 -16.86
C LEU A 153 -16.35 5.70 -16.21
N LEU A 154 -17.62 5.74 -15.83
CA LEU A 154 -18.23 6.91 -15.18
C LEU A 154 -17.60 7.22 -13.83
N GLU A 155 -17.01 6.22 -13.19
CA GLU A 155 -16.40 6.31 -11.87
C GLU A 155 -14.87 6.53 -11.92
N VAL A 156 -14.21 6.26 -13.05
CA VAL A 156 -12.77 6.53 -13.22
C VAL A 156 -12.49 8.02 -13.13
N SER A 157 -11.39 8.40 -12.46
CA SER A 157 -10.91 9.79 -12.46
C SER A 157 -10.75 10.30 -13.88
N HIS A 158 -11.17 11.53 -14.12
CA HIS A 158 -11.03 12.19 -15.43
C HIS A 158 -9.59 12.09 -15.98
N ASP A 159 -8.59 12.22 -15.11
CA ASP A 159 -7.18 12.22 -15.49
C ASP A 159 -6.69 10.86 -16.05
N TRP A 160 -7.39 9.76 -15.69
CA TRP A 160 -6.97 8.41 -16.07
C TRP A 160 -7.81 7.74 -17.17
N ARG A 161 -8.78 8.46 -17.74
CA ARG A 161 -9.67 7.86 -18.77
C ARG A 161 -8.98 7.59 -20.11
N ASN A 162 -7.95 8.38 -20.43
CA ASN A 162 -7.22 8.28 -21.69
C ASN A 162 -5.78 7.79 -21.51
N THR A 163 -5.46 7.21 -20.34
CA THR A 163 -4.12 6.72 -20.04
C THR A 163 -4.11 5.20 -19.95
N THR A 164 -3.01 4.61 -20.39
CA THR A 164 -2.74 3.18 -20.24
C THR A 164 -2.32 2.84 -18.82
N THR A 165 -2.43 1.57 -18.44
CA THR A 165 -2.10 1.13 -17.07
C THR A 165 -0.61 0.78 -16.92
N PRO A 166 0.04 1.20 -15.81
CA PRO A 166 1.42 0.82 -15.49
C PRO A 166 1.50 -0.42 -14.61
N TYR A 167 0.38 -1.04 -14.27
CA TYR A 167 0.35 -2.20 -13.38
C TYR A 167 0.70 -3.48 -14.12
N GLY A 168 1.26 -4.46 -13.39
CA GLY A 168 1.68 -5.73 -13.96
C GLY A 168 0.53 -6.71 -14.26
N PRO A 169 0.84 -7.87 -14.87
CA PRO A 169 -0.15 -8.85 -15.33
C PRO A 169 -1.01 -9.44 -14.22
N LEU A 170 -0.47 -9.61 -13.01
CA LEU A 170 -1.25 -10.10 -11.88
C LEU A 170 -2.35 -9.12 -11.47
N HIS A 171 -2.09 -7.82 -11.56
CA HIS A 171 -3.10 -6.81 -11.29
C HIS A 171 -4.28 -6.92 -12.26
N LEU A 172 -4.00 -7.00 -13.57
CA LEU A 172 -5.04 -7.13 -14.58
C LEU A 172 -5.81 -8.45 -14.44
N TRP A 173 -5.11 -9.54 -14.19
CA TRP A 173 -5.75 -10.85 -13.98
C TRP A 173 -6.68 -10.87 -12.77
N MET A 174 -6.25 -10.28 -11.65
CA MET A 174 -7.08 -10.12 -10.45
C MET A 174 -8.29 -9.22 -10.73
N ALA A 175 -8.09 -8.11 -11.44
CA ALA A 175 -9.15 -7.17 -11.79
C ALA A 175 -10.18 -7.78 -12.73
N GLU A 176 -9.74 -8.54 -13.74
CA GLU A 176 -10.58 -9.32 -14.64
C GLU A 176 -11.39 -10.36 -13.86
N ALA A 177 -10.77 -11.13 -12.97
CA ALA A 177 -11.48 -12.11 -12.15
C ALA A 177 -12.59 -11.46 -11.32
N VAL A 178 -12.32 -10.29 -10.71
CA VAL A 178 -13.34 -9.53 -9.99
C VAL A 178 -14.50 -9.13 -10.91
N THR A 179 -14.21 -8.53 -12.07
CA THR A 179 -15.26 -8.06 -12.98
C THR A 179 -16.02 -9.19 -13.65
N ARG A 180 -15.43 -10.37 -13.85
CA ARG A 180 -16.15 -11.58 -14.29
C ARG A 180 -17.17 -12.05 -13.25
N VAL A 181 -16.87 -11.89 -11.96
CA VAL A 181 -17.79 -12.29 -10.87
C VAL A 181 -18.91 -11.28 -10.68
N VAL A 182 -18.60 -9.97 -10.72
CA VAL A 182 -19.57 -8.93 -10.39
C VAL A 182 -20.32 -8.37 -11.61
N GLY A 183 -19.90 -8.73 -12.84
CA GLY A 183 -20.38 -8.07 -14.06
C GLY A 183 -20.08 -6.57 -13.99
N ASP A 184 -21.10 -5.76 -14.26
CA ASP A 184 -21.00 -4.28 -14.25
C ASP A 184 -21.46 -3.66 -12.91
N ASN A 185 -21.59 -4.46 -11.86
CA ASN A 185 -22.00 -3.98 -10.54
C ASN A 185 -20.83 -3.32 -9.79
N VAL A 186 -20.77 -2.00 -9.87
CA VAL A 186 -19.72 -1.18 -9.22
C VAL A 186 -19.68 -1.39 -7.70
N ALA A 187 -20.85 -1.47 -7.04
CA ALA A 187 -20.89 -1.61 -5.58
C ALA A 187 -20.33 -2.97 -5.13
N ALA A 188 -20.71 -4.06 -5.82
CA ALA A 188 -20.16 -5.38 -5.56
C ALA A 188 -18.65 -5.44 -5.81
N GLY A 189 -18.17 -4.78 -6.88
CA GLY A 189 -16.74 -4.65 -7.16
C GLY A 189 -15.97 -3.98 -6.02
N ILE A 190 -16.48 -2.87 -5.50
CA ILE A 190 -15.90 -2.16 -4.34
C ILE A 190 -15.84 -3.08 -3.11
N ILE A 191 -16.90 -3.84 -2.83
CA ILE A 191 -16.96 -4.77 -1.69
C ILE A 191 -15.89 -5.85 -1.82
N ILE A 192 -15.71 -6.44 -3.01
CA ILE A 192 -14.68 -7.46 -3.24
C ILE A 192 -13.28 -6.83 -3.08
N TYR A 193 -13.01 -5.65 -3.65
CA TYR A 193 -11.72 -4.98 -3.45
C TYR A 193 -11.46 -4.60 -2.00
N LYS A 194 -12.50 -4.22 -1.24
CA LYS A 194 -12.40 -3.99 0.20
C LYS A 194 -11.98 -5.27 0.94
N ALA A 195 -12.56 -6.42 0.58
CA ALA A 195 -12.20 -7.71 1.17
C ALA A 195 -10.77 -8.13 0.81
N ILE A 196 -10.36 -7.96 -0.45
CA ILE A 196 -8.98 -8.23 -0.91
C ILE A 196 -7.98 -7.36 -0.14
N SER A 197 -8.25 -6.06 -0.05
CA SER A 197 -7.37 -5.10 0.66
C SER A 197 -7.28 -5.41 2.15
N LEU A 198 -8.39 -5.78 2.78
CA LEU A 198 -8.41 -6.16 4.19
C LEU A 198 -7.61 -7.44 4.44
N LEU A 199 -7.75 -8.44 3.54
CA LEU A 199 -6.94 -9.67 3.61
C LEU A 199 -5.45 -9.36 3.48
N GLY A 200 -5.07 -8.56 2.48
CA GLY A 200 -3.68 -8.11 2.30
C GLY A 200 -3.14 -7.40 3.54
N PHE A 201 -3.92 -6.46 4.09
CA PHE A 201 -3.57 -5.75 5.30
C PHE A 201 -3.41 -6.69 6.52
N ALA A 202 -4.29 -7.67 6.68
CA ALA A 202 -4.17 -8.67 7.75
C ALA A 202 -2.90 -9.52 7.62
N VAL A 203 -2.54 -9.90 6.39
CA VAL A 203 -1.29 -10.62 6.09
C VAL A 203 -0.08 -9.75 6.42
N ILE A 204 -0.09 -8.45 6.08
CA ILE A 204 0.98 -7.51 6.43
C ILE A 204 1.12 -7.44 7.97
N ALA A 205 0.02 -7.23 8.68
CA ALA A 205 0.04 -7.14 10.14
C ALA A 205 0.59 -8.43 10.80
N TRP A 206 0.22 -9.58 10.25
CA TRP A 206 0.74 -10.87 10.69
C TRP A 206 2.23 -11.02 10.37
N ALA A 207 2.64 -10.72 9.15
CA ALA A 207 4.02 -10.87 8.70
C ALA A 207 4.98 -9.95 9.46
N ILE A 208 4.63 -8.69 9.69
CA ILE A 208 5.43 -7.72 10.45
C ILE A 208 5.71 -8.21 11.88
N VAL A 209 4.70 -8.76 12.56
CA VAL A 209 4.88 -9.34 13.90
C VAL A 209 5.90 -10.49 13.88
N HIS A 210 5.84 -11.35 12.87
CA HIS A 210 6.74 -12.50 12.75
C HIS A 210 8.15 -12.11 12.30
N LEU A 211 8.26 -11.15 11.38
CA LEU A 211 9.54 -10.55 10.98
C LEU A 211 10.25 -9.92 12.17
N THR A 212 9.54 -9.09 12.92
CA THR A 212 10.10 -8.41 14.09
C THR A 212 10.61 -9.38 15.14
N ARG A 213 9.84 -10.45 15.42
CA ARG A 213 10.29 -11.51 16.34
C ARG A 213 11.52 -12.24 15.83
N ALA A 214 11.56 -12.55 14.54
CA ALA A 214 12.71 -13.24 13.92
C ALA A 214 13.98 -12.38 13.93
N LEU A 215 13.83 -11.06 13.95
CA LEU A 215 14.92 -10.08 14.02
C LEU A 215 15.23 -9.61 15.46
N GLY A 216 14.56 -10.16 16.49
CA GLY A 216 14.80 -9.82 17.89
C GLY A 216 14.22 -8.46 18.33
N GLY A 217 13.32 -7.85 17.52
CA GLY A 217 12.70 -6.57 17.82
C GLY A 217 11.41 -6.68 18.67
N ASP A 218 10.81 -5.53 19.00
CA ASP A 218 9.54 -5.44 19.71
C ASP A 218 8.35 -5.47 18.72
N PRO A 219 7.52 -6.55 18.72
CA PRO A 219 6.39 -6.66 17.79
C PRO A 219 5.27 -5.65 18.05
N ALA A 220 5.11 -5.12 19.28
CA ALA A 220 4.11 -4.10 19.58
C ALA A 220 4.51 -2.77 18.95
N LEU A 221 5.78 -2.40 19.08
CA LEU A 221 6.36 -1.21 18.47
C LEU A 221 6.27 -1.29 16.93
N ALA A 222 6.65 -2.43 16.34
CA ALA A 222 6.62 -2.60 14.90
C ALA A 222 5.20 -2.56 14.33
N LEU A 223 4.22 -3.18 15.02
CA LEU A 223 2.83 -3.15 14.60
C LEU A 223 2.23 -1.75 14.71
N TRP A 224 2.55 -1.02 15.79
CA TRP A 224 2.12 0.38 15.96
C TRP A 224 2.72 1.29 14.88
N LEU A 225 4.05 1.24 14.70
CA LEU A 225 4.77 2.15 13.80
C LEU A 225 4.46 1.85 12.32
N GLY A 226 4.54 0.58 11.92
CA GLY A 226 4.50 0.16 10.52
C GLY A 226 3.10 -0.14 9.99
N VAL A 227 2.15 -0.55 10.83
CA VAL A 227 0.84 -1.02 10.37
C VAL A 227 -0.31 -0.18 10.90
N ALA A 228 -0.29 0.20 12.19
CA ALA A 228 -1.30 1.09 12.75
C ALA A 228 -1.09 2.57 12.35
N ASN A 229 -0.10 2.86 11.55
CA ASN A 229 0.15 4.18 10.98
C ASN A 229 -1.06 4.63 10.14
N PRO A 230 -1.59 5.86 10.36
CA PRO A 230 -2.75 6.36 9.63
C PRO A 230 -2.63 6.31 8.11
N VAL A 231 -1.43 6.58 7.56
CA VAL A 231 -1.20 6.47 6.11
C VAL A 231 -1.46 5.04 5.63
N VAL A 232 -0.92 4.05 6.34
CA VAL A 232 -1.07 2.62 5.98
C VAL A 232 -2.53 2.19 6.11
N VAL A 233 -3.20 2.54 7.21
CA VAL A 233 -4.61 2.20 7.44
C VAL A 233 -5.52 2.83 6.39
N LEU A 234 -5.35 4.13 6.13
CA LEU A 234 -6.20 4.84 5.18
C LEU A 234 -5.92 4.43 3.74
N HIS A 235 -4.66 4.30 3.37
CA HIS A 235 -4.27 3.95 2.02
C HIS A 235 -4.65 2.50 1.67
N LEU A 236 -4.27 1.54 2.50
CA LEU A 236 -4.47 0.13 2.20
C LEU A 236 -5.90 -0.35 2.49
N VAL A 237 -6.56 0.11 3.56
CA VAL A 237 -7.90 -0.37 3.93
C VAL A 237 -8.99 0.53 3.38
N ALA A 238 -8.95 1.83 3.66
CA ALA A 238 -10.01 2.75 3.26
C ALA A 238 -9.93 3.12 1.77
N GLY A 239 -8.73 3.31 1.22
CA GLY A 239 -8.46 3.60 -0.19
C GLY A 239 -8.44 2.37 -1.10
N MET A 240 -8.33 1.17 -0.53
CA MET A 240 -8.30 -0.12 -1.26
C MET A 240 -7.21 -0.19 -2.35
N HIS A 241 -6.05 0.40 -2.06
CA HIS A 241 -4.95 0.38 -3.02
C HIS A 241 -4.36 -1.03 -3.17
N ASN A 242 -3.95 -1.37 -4.39
CA ASN A 242 -3.38 -2.67 -4.73
C ASN A 242 -2.06 -2.97 -4.01
N GLU A 243 -1.42 -1.95 -3.44
CA GLU A 243 -0.28 -2.09 -2.53
C GLU A 243 -0.59 -2.98 -1.32
N SER A 244 -1.84 -3.13 -0.91
CA SER A 244 -2.21 -4.06 0.16
C SER A 244 -1.80 -5.50 -0.18
N VAL A 245 -2.01 -5.93 -1.42
CA VAL A 245 -1.60 -7.26 -1.91
C VAL A 245 -0.09 -7.30 -2.17
N MET A 246 0.46 -6.28 -2.82
CA MET A 246 1.89 -6.19 -3.13
C MET A 246 2.74 -6.27 -1.86
N VAL A 247 2.45 -5.42 -0.87
CA VAL A 247 3.22 -5.36 0.39
C VAL A 247 3.01 -6.62 1.23
N ALA A 248 1.83 -7.25 1.16
CA ALA A 248 1.59 -8.56 1.79
C ALA A 248 2.54 -9.62 1.23
N LEU A 249 2.63 -9.74 -0.09
CA LEU A 249 3.53 -10.69 -0.77
C LEU A 249 5.00 -10.39 -0.47
N VAL A 250 5.41 -9.13 -0.53
CA VAL A 250 6.77 -8.70 -0.16
C VAL A 250 7.08 -9.05 1.30
N SER A 251 6.16 -8.78 2.22
CA SER A 251 6.35 -9.07 3.65
C SER A 251 6.49 -10.57 3.91
N LEU A 252 5.71 -11.40 3.21
CA LEU A 252 5.85 -12.86 3.25
C LEU A 252 7.18 -13.31 2.64
N GLY A 253 7.59 -12.69 1.53
CA GLY A 253 8.87 -12.97 0.86
C GLY A 253 10.05 -12.68 1.78
N LEU A 254 10.07 -11.51 2.43
CA LEU A 254 11.09 -11.15 3.40
C LEU A 254 11.07 -12.07 4.64
N LEU A 255 9.88 -12.46 5.12
CA LEU A 255 9.76 -13.41 6.23
C LEU A 255 10.33 -14.79 5.86
N ALA A 256 10.09 -15.25 4.63
CA ALA A 256 10.69 -16.49 4.12
C ALA A 256 12.22 -16.36 4.05
N ALA A 257 12.75 -15.24 3.55
CA ALA A 257 14.18 -14.99 3.45
C ALA A 257 14.88 -14.94 4.82
N VAL A 258 14.29 -14.27 5.81
CA VAL A 258 14.81 -14.25 7.20
C VAL A 258 14.86 -15.68 7.80
N LYS A 259 13.91 -16.55 7.39
CA LYS A 259 13.91 -17.98 7.74
C LYS A 259 14.81 -18.83 6.83
N LYS A 260 15.72 -18.22 6.07
CA LYS A 260 16.64 -18.85 5.12
C LYS A 260 15.97 -19.62 3.96
N ARG A 261 14.70 -19.34 3.70
CA ARG A 261 13.95 -19.87 2.55
C ARG A 261 14.00 -18.88 1.38
N PHE A 262 15.23 -18.59 0.92
CA PHE A 262 15.50 -17.50 -0.02
C PHE A 262 14.74 -17.64 -1.34
N HIS A 263 14.70 -18.82 -1.93
CA HIS A 263 13.99 -19.11 -3.18
C HIS A 263 12.48 -18.82 -3.07
N ILE A 264 11.84 -19.27 -1.99
CA ILE A 264 10.43 -18.94 -1.73
C ILE A 264 10.26 -17.42 -1.57
N GLY A 265 11.22 -16.78 -0.89
CA GLY A 265 11.23 -15.32 -0.72
C GLY A 265 11.27 -14.58 -2.05
N LEU A 266 12.18 -14.96 -2.93
CA LEU A 266 12.35 -14.35 -4.26
C LEU A 266 11.16 -14.61 -5.18
N LEU A 267 10.61 -15.83 -5.18
CA LEU A 267 9.40 -16.15 -5.95
C LEU A 267 8.19 -15.30 -5.49
N LEU A 268 7.98 -15.14 -4.17
CA LEU A 268 6.91 -14.28 -3.64
C LEU A 268 7.11 -12.81 -4.01
N ILE A 269 8.36 -12.32 -3.98
CA ILE A 269 8.69 -10.98 -4.47
C ILE A 269 8.41 -10.88 -5.97
N GLY A 270 8.75 -11.91 -6.77
CA GLY A 270 8.43 -11.95 -8.20
C GLY A 270 6.93 -11.89 -8.48
N VAL A 271 6.11 -12.60 -7.69
CA VAL A 271 4.64 -12.49 -7.75
C VAL A 271 4.19 -11.06 -7.41
N ALA A 272 4.81 -10.42 -6.42
CA ALA A 272 4.52 -9.03 -6.08
C ALA A 272 4.94 -8.05 -7.19
N VAL A 273 6.07 -8.30 -7.88
CA VAL A 273 6.51 -7.53 -9.06
C VAL A 273 5.52 -7.68 -10.22
N ALA A 274 4.98 -8.88 -10.43
CA ALA A 274 3.93 -9.11 -11.43
C ALA A 274 2.62 -8.34 -11.13
N LEU A 275 2.43 -7.88 -9.90
CA LEU A 275 1.32 -6.97 -9.56
C LEU A 275 1.75 -5.51 -9.74
N LYS A 276 2.91 -5.13 -9.22
CA LYS A 276 3.43 -3.75 -9.26
C LYS A 276 4.96 -3.76 -9.23
N ALA A 277 5.58 -3.16 -10.24
CA ALA A 277 7.03 -3.19 -10.44
C ALA A 277 7.86 -2.74 -9.23
N THR A 278 7.33 -1.82 -8.41
CA THR A 278 8.03 -1.30 -7.22
C THR A 278 8.37 -2.36 -6.18
N ALA A 279 7.73 -3.53 -6.21
CA ALA A 279 8.07 -4.65 -5.32
C ALA A 279 9.51 -5.15 -5.52
N ILE A 280 10.14 -4.88 -6.69
CA ILE A 280 11.52 -5.29 -7.00
C ILE A 280 12.54 -4.74 -6.00
N PHE A 281 12.26 -3.58 -5.37
CA PHE A 281 13.14 -2.97 -4.36
C PHE A 281 13.36 -3.85 -3.12
N ALA A 282 12.57 -4.90 -2.92
CA ALA A 282 12.79 -5.87 -1.86
C ALA A 282 13.84 -6.94 -2.22
N ALA A 283 14.09 -7.20 -3.50
CA ALA A 283 15.00 -8.26 -3.93
C ALA A 283 16.47 -8.04 -3.50
N PRO A 284 17.07 -6.84 -3.57
CA PRO A 284 18.42 -6.59 -3.10
C PRO A 284 18.66 -7.00 -1.64
N PHE A 285 17.68 -6.82 -0.77
CA PHE A 285 17.79 -7.22 0.63
C PHE A 285 17.87 -8.74 0.78
N VAL A 286 17.10 -9.48 -0.03
CA VAL A 286 17.19 -10.96 -0.04
C VAL A 286 18.52 -11.40 -0.60
N VAL A 287 19.02 -10.78 -1.67
CA VAL A 287 20.36 -11.03 -2.23
C VAL A 287 21.42 -10.84 -1.15
N TRP A 288 21.33 -9.74 -0.40
CA TRP A 288 22.28 -9.48 0.69
C TRP A 288 22.20 -10.52 1.80
N MET A 289 21.00 -10.96 2.19
CA MET A 289 20.83 -12.05 3.15
C MET A 289 21.44 -13.36 2.65
N MET A 290 21.33 -13.65 1.35
CA MET A 290 21.98 -14.82 0.72
C MET A 290 23.50 -14.70 0.78
N VAL A 291 24.08 -13.54 0.47
CA VAL A 291 25.52 -13.27 0.58
C VAL A 291 26.01 -13.54 2.00
N LEU A 292 25.35 -12.97 3.01
CA LEU A 292 25.70 -13.18 4.41
C LEU A 292 25.59 -14.66 4.85
N HIS A 293 24.68 -15.40 4.22
CA HIS A 293 24.49 -16.82 4.51
C HIS A 293 25.56 -17.70 3.86
N TYR A 294 25.87 -17.50 2.56
CA TYR A 294 26.78 -18.37 1.79
C TYR A 294 28.25 -17.93 1.84
N ALA A 295 28.50 -16.65 2.12
CA ALA A 295 29.83 -16.08 2.28
C ALA A 295 29.85 -15.11 3.48
N PRO A 296 29.88 -15.64 4.72
CA PRO A 296 29.91 -14.80 5.93
C PRO A 296 31.13 -13.89 5.97
N GLY A 297 31.10 -12.87 6.84
CA GLY A 297 32.10 -11.80 6.90
C GLY A 297 33.57 -12.28 7.08
N SER A 298 33.79 -13.52 7.55
CA SER A 298 35.12 -14.17 7.61
C SER A 298 35.60 -14.71 6.26
N ALA A 299 34.77 -14.76 5.23
CA ALA A 299 35.14 -15.23 3.91
C ALA A 299 36.00 -14.21 3.16
N SER A 300 36.83 -14.70 2.20
CA SER A 300 37.62 -13.82 1.34
C SER A 300 36.71 -12.88 0.50
N ARG A 301 37.21 -11.70 0.15
CA ARG A 301 36.49 -10.73 -0.69
C ARG A 301 36.04 -11.34 -2.04
N GLY A 302 36.89 -12.18 -2.65
CA GLY A 302 36.52 -12.88 -3.89
C GLY A 302 35.33 -13.81 -3.72
N ARG A 303 35.25 -14.54 -2.59
CA ARG A 303 34.11 -15.40 -2.28
C ARG A 303 32.83 -14.59 -2.02
N GLN A 304 32.94 -13.46 -1.32
CA GLN A 304 31.80 -12.57 -1.08
C GLN A 304 31.29 -11.96 -2.40
N LEU A 305 32.17 -11.51 -3.28
CA LEU A 305 31.81 -11.01 -4.60
C LEU A 305 31.17 -12.11 -5.46
N GLY A 306 31.73 -13.31 -5.47
CA GLY A 306 31.15 -14.46 -6.17
C GLY A 306 29.75 -14.82 -5.65
N ALA A 307 29.56 -14.81 -4.32
CA ALA A 307 28.25 -15.03 -3.70
C ALA A 307 27.26 -13.91 -4.08
N PHE A 308 27.69 -12.66 -4.12
CA PHE A 308 26.85 -11.53 -4.52
C PHE A 308 26.37 -11.67 -5.98
N VAL A 309 27.29 -11.92 -6.89
CA VAL A 309 26.98 -12.09 -8.32
C VAL A 309 26.04 -13.28 -8.52
N LEU A 310 26.34 -14.43 -7.92
CA LEU A 310 25.50 -15.63 -8.05
C LEU A 310 24.11 -15.41 -7.45
N SER A 311 24.03 -14.84 -6.24
CA SER A 311 22.74 -14.53 -5.61
C SER A 311 21.93 -13.50 -6.42
N GLY A 312 22.59 -12.52 -7.04
CA GLY A 312 21.96 -11.57 -7.93
C GLY A 312 21.39 -12.22 -9.19
N ILE A 313 22.14 -13.13 -9.83
CA ILE A 313 21.68 -13.91 -10.98
C ILE A 313 20.47 -14.78 -10.59
N VAL A 314 20.53 -15.47 -9.46
CA VAL A 314 19.43 -16.30 -8.96
C VAL A 314 18.20 -15.43 -8.70
N ALA A 315 18.38 -14.28 -8.06
CA ALA A 315 17.26 -13.37 -7.78
C ALA A 315 16.59 -12.86 -9.07
N LEU A 316 17.38 -12.45 -10.06
CA LEU A 316 16.85 -12.02 -11.36
C LEU A 316 16.12 -13.15 -12.08
N ALA A 317 16.69 -14.36 -12.06
CA ALA A 317 16.09 -15.53 -12.70
C ALA A 317 14.75 -15.91 -12.03
N GLU A 318 14.69 -15.98 -10.70
CA GLU A 318 13.49 -16.41 -9.98
C GLU A 318 12.37 -15.35 -10.02
N VAL A 319 12.72 -14.09 -9.84
CA VAL A 319 11.76 -12.98 -10.01
C VAL A 319 11.25 -12.95 -11.45
N GLY A 320 12.15 -13.04 -12.44
CA GLY A 320 11.79 -13.08 -13.84
C GLY A 320 10.91 -14.28 -14.20
N LEU A 321 11.22 -15.46 -13.66
CA LEU A 321 10.41 -16.67 -13.85
C LEU A 321 8.99 -16.51 -13.29
N ALA A 322 8.86 -15.97 -12.07
CA ALA A 322 7.55 -15.74 -11.47
C ALA A 322 6.72 -14.75 -12.29
N VAL A 323 7.32 -13.65 -12.73
CA VAL A 323 6.66 -12.65 -13.60
C VAL A 323 6.26 -13.28 -14.93
N ALA A 324 7.14 -14.04 -15.57
CA ALA A 324 6.88 -14.71 -16.85
C ALA A 324 5.75 -15.75 -16.73
N ALA A 325 5.77 -16.55 -15.66
CA ALA A 325 4.73 -17.53 -15.39
C ALA A 325 3.35 -16.89 -15.24
N ILE A 326 3.26 -15.77 -14.50
CA ILE A 326 2.00 -15.03 -14.32
C ILE A 326 1.57 -14.36 -15.62
N THR A 327 2.49 -13.75 -16.37
CA THR A 327 2.20 -13.15 -17.66
C THR A 327 1.61 -14.19 -18.63
N TRP A 328 2.22 -15.36 -18.69
CA TRP A 328 1.74 -16.45 -19.51
C TRP A 328 0.38 -16.98 -19.03
N ALA A 329 0.22 -17.25 -17.74
CA ALA A 329 -1.01 -17.82 -17.17
C ALA A 329 -2.20 -16.87 -17.28
N SER A 330 -1.97 -15.55 -17.19
CA SER A 330 -3.01 -14.51 -17.35
C SER A 330 -3.36 -14.20 -18.79
N GLY A 331 -2.56 -14.67 -19.78
CA GLY A 331 -2.69 -14.28 -21.17
C GLY A 331 -2.36 -12.80 -21.46
N SER A 332 -1.80 -12.10 -20.48
CA SER A 332 -1.44 -10.68 -20.62
C SER A 332 -0.21 -10.48 -21.49
N SER A 333 -0.10 -9.30 -22.11
CA SER A 333 1.11 -8.89 -22.83
C SER A 333 2.20 -8.33 -21.89
N TRP A 334 3.41 -8.12 -22.43
CA TRP A 334 4.51 -7.45 -21.72
C TRP A 334 4.42 -5.93 -21.80
N GLY A 335 3.29 -5.37 -22.26
CA GLY A 335 3.08 -3.94 -22.48
C GLY A 335 3.33 -3.07 -21.24
N TRP A 336 3.10 -3.60 -20.04
CA TRP A 336 3.34 -2.87 -18.77
C TRP A 336 4.79 -2.39 -18.60
N LEU A 337 5.78 -3.10 -19.18
CA LEU A 337 7.20 -2.69 -19.10
C LEU A 337 7.44 -1.33 -19.77
N SER A 338 6.80 -1.08 -20.93
CA SER A 338 6.89 0.21 -21.61
C SER A 338 6.17 1.31 -20.84
N GLN A 339 5.13 0.97 -20.08
CA GLN A 339 4.34 1.92 -19.29
C GLN A 339 5.05 2.39 -18.01
N ILE A 340 6.02 1.61 -17.49
CA ILE A 340 6.85 2.05 -16.36
C ILE A 340 7.58 3.36 -16.68
N SER A 341 8.14 3.48 -17.88
CA SER A 341 8.80 4.72 -18.34
C SER A 341 7.83 5.87 -18.57
N GLY A 342 6.59 5.56 -18.99
CA GLY A 342 5.52 6.54 -19.18
C GLY A 342 5.10 7.24 -17.89
N ASN A 343 5.10 6.54 -16.77
CA ASN A 343 4.81 7.10 -15.45
C ASN A 343 5.77 8.22 -15.01
N SER A 344 6.96 8.27 -15.57
CA SER A 344 7.91 9.37 -15.32
C SER A 344 7.38 10.73 -15.79
N LYS A 345 6.38 10.77 -16.66
CA LYS A 345 5.74 11.99 -17.15
C LYS A 345 4.73 12.58 -16.15
N VAL A 346 4.26 11.80 -15.20
CA VAL A 346 3.32 12.28 -14.18
C VAL A 346 4.03 13.22 -13.22
N VAL A 347 3.52 14.45 -13.12
CA VAL A 347 4.01 15.47 -12.19
C VAL A 347 3.20 15.37 -10.89
N ASN A 348 3.86 14.95 -9.81
CA ASN A 348 3.25 14.95 -8.49
C ASN A 348 3.79 16.15 -7.68
N PRO A 349 2.96 17.15 -7.35
CA PRO A 349 3.40 18.36 -6.65
C PRO A 349 4.09 18.12 -5.31
N LEU A 350 3.74 17.00 -4.64
CA LEU A 350 4.31 16.64 -3.34
C LEU A 350 5.55 15.75 -3.45
N ALA A 351 5.97 15.34 -4.65
CA ALA A 351 7.22 14.62 -4.83
C ALA A 351 8.42 15.57 -4.62
N GLY A 352 9.45 15.11 -3.88
CA GLY A 352 10.62 15.91 -3.58
C GLY A 352 11.26 16.61 -4.80
N PRO A 353 11.50 15.90 -5.93
CA PRO A 353 12.02 16.55 -7.15
C PRO A 353 11.08 17.61 -7.73
N THR A 354 9.76 17.39 -7.68
CA THR A 354 8.79 18.36 -8.18
C THR A 354 8.73 19.59 -7.30
N PHE A 355 8.64 19.39 -5.98
CA PHE A 355 8.67 20.50 -5.02
C PHE A 355 9.95 21.34 -5.15
N ALA A 356 11.10 20.67 -5.29
CA ALA A 356 12.37 21.39 -5.52
C ALA A 356 12.35 22.16 -6.85
N ALA A 357 11.80 21.60 -7.92
CA ALA A 357 11.63 22.29 -9.19
C ALA A 357 10.73 23.52 -9.07
N ASP A 358 9.59 23.39 -8.39
CA ASP A 358 8.62 24.49 -8.18
C ASP A 358 9.26 25.68 -7.43
N VAL A 359 10.16 25.39 -6.48
CA VAL A 359 10.88 26.44 -5.73
C VAL A 359 12.04 27.02 -6.54
N MET A 360 12.78 26.17 -7.28
CA MET A 360 14.01 26.60 -7.95
C MET A 360 13.74 27.34 -9.27
N ILE A 361 12.72 26.96 -10.03
CA ILE A 361 12.48 27.53 -11.36
C ILE A 361 12.27 29.03 -11.34
N PRO A 362 11.40 29.61 -10.48
CA PRO A 362 11.24 31.06 -10.43
C PRO A 362 12.56 31.80 -10.15
N LEU A 363 13.43 31.21 -9.33
CA LEU A 363 14.74 31.79 -9.02
C LEU A 363 15.73 31.67 -10.19
N ILE A 364 15.77 30.53 -10.87
CA ILE A 364 16.66 30.29 -12.02
C ILE A 364 16.26 31.20 -13.19
N GLN A 365 14.97 31.38 -13.44
CA GLN A 365 14.46 32.20 -14.54
C GLN A 365 14.74 33.69 -14.40
N ILE A 366 15.08 34.18 -13.20
CA ILE A 366 15.60 35.54 -13.00
C ILE A 366 16.90 35.73 -13.77
N PHE A 367 17.77 34.70 -13.81
CA PHE A 367 19.11 34.75 -14.42
C PHE A 367 19.16 34.08 -15.80
N SER A 368 18.23 33.16 -16.07
CA SER A 368 18.14 32.37 -17.31
C SER A 368 16.68 32.17 -17.70
N PRO A 369 16.05 33.17 -18.36
CA PRO A 369 14.62 33.14 -18.70
C PRO A 369 14.18 31.96 -19.57
N ASP A 370 15.08 31.42 -20.38
CA ASP A 370 14.81 30.30 -21.31
C ASP A 370 14.81 28.92 -20.63
N THR A 371 15.09 28.87 -19.32
CA THR A 371 15.12 27.61 -18.59
C THR A 371 13.71 27.00 -18.49
N THR A 372 13.56 25.78 -19.01
CA THR A 372 12.28 25.09 -19.01
C THR A 372 12.04 24.30 -17.72
N TYR A 373 10.77 24.27 -17.27
CA TYR A 373 10.34 23.46 -16.12
C TYR A 373 10.77 22.00 -16.25
N ASN A 374 10.47 21.38 -17.38
CA ASN A 374 10.79 19.97 -17.63
C ASN A 374 12.28 19.69 -17.61
N GLY A 375 13.12 20.63 -18.05
CA GLY A 375 14.58 20.51 -18.01
C GLY A 375 15.09 20.36 -16.57
N VAL A 376 14.70 21.30 -15.70
CA VAL A 376 15.07 21.28 -14.28
C VAL A 376 14.51 20.05 -13.56
N LEU A 377 13.23 19.73 -13.78
CA LEU A 377 12.58 18.58 -13.16
C LEU A 377 13.26 17.26 -13.55
N ASN A 378 13.67 17.07 -14.80
CA ASN A 378 14.38 15.87 -15.23
C ASN A 378 15.74 15.72 -14.56
N VAL A 379 16.48 16.81 -14.40
CA VAL A 379 17.76 16.81 -13.65
C VAL A 379 17.52 16.40 -12.20
N LEU A 380 16.54 17.00 -11.53
CA LEU A 380 16.23 16.70 -10.13
C LEU A 380 15.73 15.25 -9.93
N ARG A 381 14.96 14.72 -10.89
CA ARG A 381 14.53 13.30 -10.89
C ARG A 381 15.74 12.38 -11.05
N THR A 382 16.68 12.70 -11.94
CA THR A 382 17.89 11.91 -12.14
C THR A 382 18.75 11.90 -10.87
N ILE A 383 18.95 13.06 -10.25
CA ILE A 383 19.67 13.18 -8.98
C ILE A 383 18.99 12.33 -7.89
N SER A 384 17.66 12.44 -7.77
CA SER A 384 16.90 11.67 -6.77
C SER A 384 17.01 10.16 -6.99
N MET A 385 16.99 9.72 -8.27
CA MET A 385 17.18 8.31 -8.62
C MET A 385 18.57 7.81 -8.25
N VAL A 386 19.62 8.60 -8.54
CA VAL A 386 21.00 8.26 -8.18
C VAL A 386 21.16 8.18 -6.65
N LEU A 387 20.63 9.17 -5.91
CA LEU A 387 20.66 9.16 -4.44
C LEU A 387 19.92 7.95 -3.85
N MET A 388 18.80 7.57 -4.44
CA MET A 388 18.06 6.36 -4.03
C MET A 388 18.90 5.10 -4.26
N LEU A 389 19.54 4.97 -5.42
CA LEU A 389 20.39 3.81 -5.74
C LEU A 389 21.65 3.71 -4.84
N ILE A 390 22.19 4.86 -4.39
CA ILE A 390 23.31 4.88 -3.44
C ILE A 390 22.85 4.51 -2.03
N GLY A 391 21.60 4.85 -1.68
CA GLY A 391 21.02 4.55 -0.36
C GLY A 391 20.51 3.12 -0.19
N LEU A 392 20.32 2.38 -1.29
CA LEU A 392 19.98 0.96 -1.31
C LEU A 392 21.21 0.07 -1.19
#